data_df3b9ad825d907b5237206d95274ffc5
#
_entry.id   df3b9ad825d907b5237206d95274ffc5
#
_cell.length_a   1.000
_cell.length_b   1.000
_cell.length_c   1.000
_cell.angle_alpha   90.00
_cell.angle_beta   90.00
_cell.angle_gamma   90.00
#
_symmetry.space_group_name_H-M   'P 1'
#
loop_
_entity.id
_entity.type
_entity.pdbx_description
1 polymer ?
#
loop_
_entity_poly.entity_id
_entity_poly.type
_entity_poly.pdbx_seq_one_letter_code
_entity_poly.pdbx_strand_id
1 'polypeptide(L)'
;VDQKNAYIVGSGLASLAAACFLVRDAQMPGCQIHILEAMDIAGGACDGIYDTSRGYVMRGGREMENHFECLWDLFRSIPSIETPGVSVLDEYYWLNKHDPNYSLCRATVNRGKDAHTDGKFNLSQKGCMEIMKLFMTKDEDLYDKTIEDVFDEEVFDSTFWLYWRTMFAFENWHSALEMKLYFQRFIH
;
A
#
# COMPACT_ATOMS: atom_id res chain seq x y z
N VAL A 1 6.05 30.21 28.39
CA VAL A 1 5.73 29.48 27.15
C VAL A 1 5.11 28.18 27.61
N ASP A 2 3.82 27.97 27.34
CA ASP A 2 3.14 26.72 27.66
C ASP A 2 3.90 25.56 26.99
N GLN A 3 4.53 24.73 27.81
CA GLN A 3 5.22 23.53 27.31
C GLN A 3 4.17 22.46 27.02
N LYS A 4 3.69 22.43 25.78
CA LYS A 4 2.78 21.38 25.31
C LYS A 4 3.56 20.10 25.06
N ASN A 5 3.05 18.99 25.54
CA ASN A 5 3.57 17.66 25.24
C ASN A 5 2.67 16.98 24.20
N ALA A 6 3.27 16.24 23.28
CA ALA A 6 2.57 15.36 22.34
C ALA A 6 2.69 13.90 22.84
N TYR A 7 1.57 13.24 22.97
CA TYR A 7 1.50 11.82 23.29
C TYR A 7 0.94 11.07 22.10
N ILE A 8 1.70 10.13 21.59
CA ILE A 8 1.38 9.33 20.40
C ILE A 8 1.24 7.87 20.86
N VAL A 9 0.08 7.27 20.61
CA VAL A 9 -0.20 5.89 21.02
C VAL A 9 0.12 4.93 19.87
N GLY A 10 1.00 3.99 20.14
CA GLY A 10 1.57 3.07 19.17
C GLY A 10 2.75 3.65 18.41
N SER A 11 3.60 2.79 17.83
CA SER A 11 4.77 3.16 17.05
C SER A 11 4.70 2.66 15.60
N GLY A 12 3.49 2.59 15.04
CA GLY A 12 3.31 2.30 13.63
C GLY A 12 3.81 3.44 12.71
N LEU A 13 3.81 3.22 11.41
CA LEU A 13 4.34 4.16 10.41
C LEU A 13 3.72 5.56 10.55
N ALA A 14 2.41 5.65 10.73
CA ALA A 14 1.72 6.94 10.90
C ALA A 14 2.18 7.69 12.16
N SER A 15 2.38 6.98 13.26
CA SER A 15 2.85 7.55 14.53
C SER A 15 4.28 8.05 14.44
N LEU A 16 5.15 7.26 13.81
CA LEU A 16 6.55 7.65 13.58
C LEU A 16 6.64 8.84 12.64
N ALA A 17 5.85 8.85 11.56
CA ALA A 17 5.76 9.98 10.65
C ALA A 17 5.27 11.25 11.36
N ALA A 18 4.23 11.15 12.20
CA ALA A 18 3.72 12.27 12.98
C ALA A 18 4.80 12.85 13.90
N ALA A 19 5.57 12.00 14.58
CA ALA A 19 6.68 12.45 15.42
C ALA A 19 7.76 13.18 14.60
N CYS A 20 8.13 12.66 13.43
CA CYS A 20 9.08 13.31 12.53
C CYS A 20 8.58 14.68 12.07
N PHE A 21 7.33 14.81 11.67
CA PHE A 21 6.75 16.09 11.26
C PHE A 21 6.63 17.08 12.42
N LEU A 22 6.32 16.63 13.63
CA LEU A 22 6.32 17.50 14.81
C LEU A 22 7.70 18.09 15.08
N VAL A 23 8.77 17.29 14.93
CA VAL A 23 10.15 17.81 15.09
C VAL A 23 10.54 18.70 13.93
N ARG A 24 10.37 18.23 12.70
CA ARG A 24 10.87 18.88 11.49
C ARG A 24 10.09 20.15 11.15
N ASP A 25 8.78 20.06 11.14
CA ASP A 25 7.91 21.12 10.59
C ASP A 25 7.30 21.99 11.70
N ALA A 26 6.87 21.38 12.80
CA ALA A 26 6.33 22.13 13.94
C ALA A 26 7.43 22.63 14.92
N GLN A 27 8.69 22.29 14.69
CA GLN A 27 9.81 22.67 15.55
C GLN A 27 9.61 22.31 17.03
N MET A 28 8.86 21.22 17.26
CA MET A 28 8.60 20.74 18.61
C MET A 28 9.85 20.05 19.16
N PRO A 29 10.31 20.39 20.37
CA PRO A 29 11.44 19.70 20.97
C PRO A 29 11.15 18.20 21.15
N GLY A 30 12.10 17.35 20.77
CA GLY A 30 11.93 15.88 20.86
C GLY A 30 11.62 15.39 22.28
N CYS A 31 12.13 16.09 23.31
CA CYS A 31 11.83 15.77 24.71
C CYS A 31 10.36 15.99 25.11
N GLN A 32 9.57 16.67 24.28
CA GLN A 32 8.14 16.90 24.47
C GLN A 32 7.28 15.93 23.65
N ILE A 33 7.89 15.00 22.90
CA ILE A 33 7.18 14.01 22.08
C ILE A 33 7.37 12.64 22.72
N HIS A 34 6.26 12.03 23.12
CA HIS A 34 6.22 10.75 23.81
C HIS A 34 5.47 9.72 22.97
N ILE A 35 6.19 8.70 22.48
CA ILE A 35 5.58 7.58 21.76
C ILE A 35 5.40 6.44 22.74
N LEU A 36 4.16 6.00 22.93
CA LEU A 36 3.77 4.93 23.84
C LEU A 36 3.54 3.66 23.04
N GLU A 37 4.49 2.73 23.13
CA GLU A 37 4.45 1.44 22.43
C GLU A 37 4.35 0.30 23.45
N ALA A 38 3.46 -0.66 23.19
CA ALA A 38 3.27 -1.82 24.04
C ALA A 38 4.22 -2.98 23.71
N MET A 39 4.80 -2.97 22.51
CA MET A 39 5.70 -4.01 22.02
C MET A 39 7.16 -3.57 22.19
N ASP A 40 8.06 -4.52 22.27
CA ASP A 40 9.51 -4.25 22.37
C ASP A 40 10.13 -3.76 21.05
N ILE A 41 9.37 -3.81 19.95
CA ILE A 41 9.82 -3.41 18.62
C ILE A 41 8.89 -2.36 18.04
N ALA A 42 9.46 -1.29 17.50
CA ALA A 42 8.72 -0.25 16.81
C ALA A 42 8.37 -0.65 15.37
N GLY A 43 7.38 0.01 14.76
CA GLY A 43 7.02 -0.16 13.37
C GLY A 43 5.58 -0.66 13.16
N GLY A 44 4.92 -1.16 14.20
CA GLY A 44 3.54 -1.67 14.11
C GLY A 44 3.44 -2.81 13.08
N ALA A 45 2.50 -2.71 12.14
CA ALA A 45 2.36 -3.69 11.06
C ALA A 45 3.52 -3.67 10.05
N CYS A 46 4.33 -2.62 10.04
CA CYS A 46 5.52 -2.48 9.19
C CYS A 46 6.82 -2.88 9.90
N ASP A 47 6.72 -3.59 11.01
CA ASP A 47 7.89 -4.12 11.70
C ASP A 47 8.67 -5.13 10.84
N GLY A 48 9.92 -5.35 11.20
CA GLY A 48 10.77 -6.34 10.59
C GLY A 48 11.88 -6.72 11.55
N ILE A 49 12.46 -7.87 11.32
CA ILE A 49 13.62 -8.35 12.08
C ILE A 49 14.76 -8.71 11.14
N TYR A 50 15.97 -8.58 11.64
CA TYR A 50 17.15 -9.14 11.00
C TYR A 50 17.58 -10.40 11.72
N ASP A 51 17.61 -11.51 10.99
CA ASP A 51 18.09 -12.80 11.45
C ASP A 51 19.40 -13.13 10.73
N THR A 52 20.45 -13.48 11.46
CA THR A 52 21.78 -13.70 10.87
C THR A 52 21.83 -14.88 9.90
N SER A 53 20.89 -15.82 10.01
CA SER A 53 20.81 -17.00 9.14
C SER A 53 19.82 -16.84 7.98
N ARG A 54 18.84 -15.94 8.10
CA ARG A 54 17.73 -15.77 7.16
C ARG A 54 17.72 -14.40 6.46
N GLY A 55 18.52 -13.45 6.95
CA GLY A 55 18.47 -12.06 6.48
C GLY A 55 17.30 -11.29 7.07
N TYR A 56 16.79 -10.33 6.31
CA TYR A 56 15.64 -9.54 6.72
C TYR A 56 14.35 -10.33 6.57
N VAL A 57 13.56 -10.35 7.65
CA VAL A 57 12.25 -11.01 7.69
C VAL A 57 11.19 -9.97 8.00
N MET A 58 10.18 -9.88 7.17
CA MET A 58 9.05 -8.98 7.35
C MET A 58 7.72 -9.67 7.02
N ARG A 59 6.64 -9.10 7.54
CA ARG A 59 5.29 -9.61 7.30
C ARG A 59 4.71 -9.00 6.02
N GLY A 60 4.22 -9.86 5.13
CA GLY A 60 3.53 -9.48 3.90
C GLY A 60 4.36 -8.66 2.92
N GLY A 61 3.72 -8.20 1.86
CA GLY A 61 4.29 -7.27 0.89
C GLY A 61 4.37 -5.84 1.44
N ARG A 62 5.29 -5.06 0.88
CA ARG A 62 5.48 -3.64 1.21
C ARG A 62 5.57 -2.85 -0.09
N GLU A 63 4.50 -2.92 -0.84
CA GLU A 63 4.40 -2.21 -2.12
C GLU A 63 4.16 -0.73 -1.87
N MET A 64 4.77 0.09 -2.70
CA MET A 64 4.62 1.54 -2.67
C MET A 64 4.34 2.04 -4.08
N GLU A 65 3.61 3.14 -4.16
CA GLU A 65 3.25 3.74 -5.43
C GLU A 65 3.75 5.19 -5.54
N ASN A 66 3.79 5.75 -6.74
CA ASN A 66 4.38 7.05 -7.01
C ASN A 66 3.67 8.23 -6.29
N HIS A 67 2.41 8.04 -5.89
CA HIS A 67 1.58 9.09 -5.30
C HIS A 67 1.49 9.02 -3.76
N PHE A 68 2.42 8.37 -3.11
CA PHE A 68 2.58 8.45 -1.66
C PHE A 68 3.39 9.69 -1.26
N GLU A 69 2.92 10.88 -1.67
CA GLU A 69 3.68 12.13 -1.55
C GLU A 69 4.16 12.41 -0.13
N CYS A 70 3.31 12.20 0.88
CA CYS A 70 3.68 12.39 2.28
C CYS A 70 4.79 11.41 2.72
N LEU A 71 4.76 10.18 2.22
CA LEU A 71 5.78 9.17 2.51
C LEU A 71 7.10 9.54 1.83
N TRP A 72 7.05 9.95 0.57
CA TRP A 72 8.24 10.37 -0.17
C TRP A 72 8.87 11.64 0.42
N ASP A 73 8.05 12.59 0.87
CA ASP A 73 8.55 13.78 1.59
C ASP A 73 9.22 13.38 2.90
N LEU A 74 8.62 12.47 3.67
CA LEU A 74 9.23 11.94 4.89
C LEU A 74 10.57 11.24 4.58
N PHE A 75 10.60 10.32 3.62
CA PHE A 75 11.80 9.54 3.27
C PHE A 75 12.96 10.42 2.79
N ARG A 76 12.67 11.54 2.16
CA ARG A 76 13.69 12.52 1.77
C ARG A 76 14.43 13.11 2.97
N SER A 77 13.78 13.22 4.11
CA SER A 77 14.33 13.80 5.32
C SER A 77 14.97 12.78 6.27
N ILE A 78 14.82 11.48 6.01
CA ILE A 78 15.40 10.41 6.84
C ILE A 78 16.74 9.98 6.24
N PRO A 79 17.86 10.06 7.00
CA PRO A 79 19.14 9.58 6.52
C PRO A 79 19.13 8.05 6.40
N SER A 80 19.76 7.51 5.34
CA SER A 80 20.01 6.08 5.21
C SER A 80 20.93 5.59 6.35
N ILE A 81 20.62 4.41 6.87
CA ILE A 81 21.48 3.72 7.84
C ILE A 81 22.66 3.05 7.13
N GLU A 82 22.43 2.54 5.92
CA GLU A 82 23.41 1.76 5.16
C GLU A 82 24.39 2.66 4.39
N THR A 83 23.91 3.76 3.83
CA THR A 83 24.70 4.62 2.93
C THR A 83 24.82 6.02 3.50
N PRO A 84 26.01 6.40 4.04
CA PRO A 84 26.22 7.75 4.58
C PRO A 84 26.01 8.85 3.54
N GLY A 85 25.28 9.90 3.91
CA GLY A 85 25.10 11.09 3.11
C GLY A 85 23.98 11.05 2.08
N VAL A 86 23.21 9.96 2.04
CA VAL A 86 22.00 9.83 1.20
C VAL A 86 20.76 9.66 2.07
N SER A 87 19.60 10.03 1.54
CA SER A 87 18.32 9.80 2.21
C SER A 87 17.79 8.37 1.94
N VAL A 88 16.84 7.93 2.75
CA VAL A 88 16.08 6.69 2.49
C VAL A 88 15.39 6.74 1.12
N LEU A 89 14.92 7.92 0.69
CA LEU A 89 14.32 8.10 -0.63
C LEU A 89 15.33 7.87 -1.76
N ASP A 90 16.53 8.43 -1.64
CA ASP A 90 17.58 8.27 -2.64
C ASP A 90 17.99 6.80 -2.78
N GLU A 91 18.11 6.09 -1.64
CA GLU A 91 18.42 4.68 -1.60
C GLU A 91 17.33 3.83 -2.25
N TYR A 92 16.05 4.11 -1.96
CA TYR A 92 14.92 3.45 -2.58
C TYR A 92 14.91 3.60 -4.11
N TYR A 93 15.11 4.80 -4.63
CA TYR A 93 15.18 5.05 -6.07
C TYR A 93 16.41 4.42 -6.72
N TRP A 94 17.53 4.36 -6.03
CA TRP A 94 18.74 3.70 -6.52
C TRP A 94 18.50 2.20 -6.72
N LEU A 95 17.90 1.53 -5.74
CA LEU A 95 17.55 0.10 -5.84
C LEU A 95 16.62 -0.17 -7.03
N ASN A 96 15.58 0.61 -7.18
CA ASN A 96 14.64 0.45 -8.31
C ASN A 96 15.24 0.80 -9.67
N LYS A 97 16.24 1.66 -9.73
CA LYS A 97 16.94 2.00 -10.98
C LYS A 97 17.79 0.84 -11.51
N HIS A 98 18.44 0.12 -10.61
CA HIS A 98 19.35 -0.97 -10.98
C HIS A 98 18.63 -2.33 -11.09
N ASP A 99 17.55 -2.50 -10.37
CA ASP A 99 16.70 -3.68 -10.42
C ASP A 99 15.23 -3.24 -10.55
N PRO A 100 14.84 -2.75 -11.72
CA PRO A 100 13.46 -2.31 -11.93
C PRO A 100 12.52 -3.49 -11.74
N ASN A 101 11.50 -3.31 -10.92
CA ASN A 101 10.51 -4.32 -10.63
C ASN A 101 9.58 -4.55 -11.83
N TYR A 102 10.07 -5.23 -12.84
CA TYR A 102 9.26 -5.73 -13.95
C TYR A 102 8.74 -7.13 -13.63
N SER A 103 7.77 -7.23 -12.76
CA SER A 103 7.07 -8.50 -12.65
C SER A 103 5.88 -8.52 -13.61
N LEU A 104 5.97 -9.33 -14.64
CA LEU A 104 4.77 -9.84 -15.29
C LEU A 104 4.02 -10.63 -14.21
N CYS A 105 2.84 -10.16 -13.85
CA CYS A 105 2.04 -10.84 -12.86
C CYS A 105 1.82 -12.30 -13.30
N ARG A 106 2.15 -13.22 -12.43
CA ARG A 106 1.85 -14.65 -12.60
C ARG A 106 0.75 -15.03 -11.63
N ALA A 107 -0.23 -15.76 -12.12
CA ALA A 107 -1.30 -16.27 -11.29
C ALA A 107 -1.29 -17.79 -11.32
N THR A 108 -1.77 -18.40 -10.26
CA THR A 108 -1.96 -19.84 -10.18
C THR A 108 -3.44 -20.17 -10.03
N VAL A 109 -3.85 -21.27 -10.64
CA VAL A 109 -5.18 -21.86 -10.53
C VAL A 109 -5.06 -23.31 -10.05
N ASN A 110 -6.13 -23.92 -9.63
CA ASN A 110 -6.19 -25.35 -9.31
C ASN A 110 -5.02 -25.82 -8.39
N ARG A 111 -4.80 -25.10 -7.28
CA ARG A 111 -3.78 -25.42 -6.26
C ARG A 111 -2.33 -25.37 -6.80
N GLY A 112 -1.99 -24.30 -7.46
CA GLY A 112 -0.61 -23.99 -7.85
C GLY A 112 -0.25 -24.31 -9.29
N LYS A 113 -1.21 -24.69 -10.14
CA LYS A 113 -0.97 -24.78 -11.58
C LYS A 113 -0.88 -23.38 -12.18
N ASP A 114 0.03 -23.18 -13.12
CA ASP A 114 0.15 -21.93 -13.85
C ASP A 114 -1.17 -21.63 -14.59
N ALA A 115 -1.67 -20.40 -14.41
CA ALA A 115 -2.88 -19.94 -15.09
C ALA A 115 -2.62 -19.52 -16.55
N HIS A 116 -1.36 -19.47 -16.99
CA HIS A 116 -0.93 -19.09 -18.34
C HIS A 116 -1.53 -17.74 -18.81
N THR A 117 -1.54 -16.77 -17.93
CA THR A 117 -2.14 -15.46 -18.19
C THR A 117 -1.33 -14.59 -19.11
N ASP A 118 -0.02 -14.84 -19.22
CA ASP A 118 0.94 -14.09 -20.04
C ASP A 118 0.87 -12.55 -19.79
N GLY A 119 0.53 -12.15 -18.54
CA GLY A 119 0.33 -10.76 -18.16
C GLY A 119 -0.96 -10.13 -18.70
N LYS A 120 -1.87 -10.92 -19.29
CA LYS A 120 -3.15 -10.44 -19.83
C LYS A 120 -4.26 -10.59 -18.81
N PHE A 121 -5.21 -9.68 -18.84
CA PHE A 121 -6.33 -9.68 -17.91
C PHE A 121 -7.56 -10.47 -18.40
N ASN A 122 -7.60 -10.86 -19.65
CA ASN A 122 -8.74 -11.56 -20.29
C ASN A 122 -10.11 -10.95 -19.93
N LEU A 123 -10.14 -9.64 -19.83
CA LEU A 123 -11.34 -8.90 -19.56
C LEU A 123 -12.10 -8.69 -20.87
N SER A 124 -13.38 -9.05 -20.90
CA SER A 124 -14.22 -8.84 -22.08
C SER A 124 -14.51 -7.35 -22.31
N GLN A 125 -14.98 -7.01 -23.49
CA GLN A 125 -15.44 -5.67 -23.79
C GLN A 125 -16.58 -5.24 -22.85
N LYS A 126 -17.47 -6.17 -22.50
CA LYS A 126 -18.54 -5.93 -21.52
C LYS A 126 -17.97 -5.64 -20.14
N GLY A 127 -17.04 -6.45 -19.66
CA GLY A 127 -16.38 -6.22 -18.37
C GLY A 127 -15.64 -4.88 -18.32
N CYS A 128 -14.97 -4.48 -19.41
CA CYS A 128 -14.39 -3.14 -19.51
C CYS A 128 -15.44 -2.02 -19.37
N MET A 129 -16.61 -2.17 -20.00
CA MET A 129 -17.68 -1.21 -19.88
C MET A 129 -18.28 -1.16 -18.46
N GLU A 130 -18.35 -2.29 -17.78
CA GLU A 130 -18.83 -2.34 -16.39
C GLU A 130 -17.85 -1.63 -15.44
N ILE A 131 -16.56 -1.80 -15.62
CA ILE A 131 -15.54 -1.06 -14.88
C ILE A 131 -15.69 0.45 -15.16
N MET A 132 -15.83 0.85 -16.42
CA MET A 132 -16.05 2.25 -16.77
C MET A 132 -17.34 2.80 -16.14
N LYS A 133 -18.42 2.02 -16.11
CA LYS A 133 -19.66 2.37 -15.44
C LYS A 133 -19.45 2.59 -13.95
N LEU A 134 -18.70 1.71 -13.28
CA LEU A 134 -18.35 1.89 -11.86
C LEU A 134 -17.66 3.23 -11.62
N PHE A 135 -16.70 3.61 -12.47
CA PHE A 135 -16.03 4.91 -12.39
C PHE A 135 -16.98 6.10 -12.51
N MET A 136 -17.96 5.99 -13.40
CA MET A 136 -18.92 7.08 -13.68
C MET A 136 -20.08 7.12 -12.66
N THR A 137 -20.26 6.07 -11.87
CA THR A 137 -21.31 6.02 -10.83
C THR A 137 -20.92 6.94 -9.68
N LYS A 138 -21.87 7.70 -9.15
CA LYS A 138 -21.63 8.56 -7.99
C LYS A 138 -21.38 7.73 -6.75
N ASP A 139 -20.58 8.26 -5.83
CA ASP A 139 -20.22 7.55 -4.60
C ASP A 139 -21.46 7.24 -3.75
N GLU A 140 -22.42 8.16 -3.69
CA GLU A 140 -23.65 7.98 -2.94
C GLU A 140 -24.51 6.81 -3.44
N ASP A 141 -24.44 6.50 -4.75
CA ASP A 141 -25.17 5.40 -5.36
C ASP A 141 -24.50 4.04 -5.09
N LEU A 142 -23.30 4.04 -4.49
CA LEU A 142 -22.50 2.85 -4.18
C LEU A 142 -22.43 2.51 -2.69
N TYR A 143 -22.96 3.37 -1.79
CA TYR A 143 -22.81 3.16 -0.34
C TYR A 143 -23.30 1.81 0.15
N ASP A 144 -24.40 1.31 -0.40
CA ASP A 144 -25.01 0.03 0.00
C ASP A 144 -24.81 -1.07 -1.07
N LYS A 145 -23.85 -0.88 -2.00
CA LYS A 145 -23.58 -1.83 -3.08
C LYS A 145 -22.36 -2.66 -2.79
N THR A 146 -22.50 -3.97 -3.04
CA THR A 146 -21.37 -4.89 -3.10
C THR A 146 -20.80 -4.94 -4.52
N ILE A 147 -19.62 -5.52 -4.64
CA ILE A 147 -18.97 -5.73 -5.95
C ILE A 147 -19.84 -6.62 -6.83
N GLU A 148 -20.49 -7.64 -6.27
CA GLU A 148 -21.40 -8.55 -7.00
C GLU A 148 -22.72 -7.88 -7.42
N ASP A 149 -23.08 -6.72 -6.83
CA ASP A 149 -24.25 -5.95 -7.28
C ASP A 149 -23.95 -5.09 -8.52
N VAL A 150 -22.70 -4.87 -8.86
CA VAL A 150 -22.28 -3.94 -9.93
C VAL A 150 -21.59 -4.61 -11.10
N PHE A 151 -21.13 -5.84 -10.94
CA PHE A 151 -20.47 -6.63 -12.00
C PHE A 151 -21.23 -7.92 -12.29
N ASP A 152 -21.21 -8.31 -13.56
CA ASP A 152 -21.71 -9.60 -14.00
C ASP A 152 -20.66 -10.72 -13.77
N GLU A 153 -21.14 -11.96 -13.81
CA GLU A 153 -20.35 -13.17 -13.60
C GLU A 153 -19.10 -13.24 -14.49
N GLU A 154 -19.18 -12.70 -15.70
CA GLU A 154 -18.08 -12.64 -16.67
C GLU A 154 -16.85 -11.88 -16.17
N VAL A 155 -17.03 -10.86 -15.34
CA VAL A 155 -15.91 -10.14 -14.70
C VAL A 155 -15.21 -11.02 -13.68
N PHE A 156 -15.98 -11.80 -12.92
CA PHE A 156 -15.45 -12.68 -11.88
C PHE A 156 -14.69 -13.88 -12.44
N ASP A 157 -15.01 -14.32 -13.65
CA ASP A 157 -14.31 -15.38 -14.36
C ASP A 157 -13.03 -14.88 -15.09
N SER A 158 -12.79 -13.57 -15.10
CA SER A 158 -11.63 -12.99 -15.75
C SER A 158 -10.34 -13.14 -14.94
N THR A 159 -9.19 -13.15 -15.63
CA THR A 159 -7.89 -13.07 -14.96
C THR A 159 -7.65 -11.70 -14.32
N PHE A 160 -8.34 -10.65 -14.78
CA PHE A 160 -8.37 -9.37 -14.10
C PHE A 160 -8.87 -9.52 -12.66
N TRP A 161 -10.03 -10.16 -12.44
CA TRP A 161 -10.57 -10.38 -11.11
C TRP A 161 -9.66 -11.26 -10.26
N LEU A 162 -9.08 -12.30 -10.86
CA LEU A 162 -8.11 -13.16 -10.17
C LEU A 162 -6.93 -12.37 -9.60
N TYR A 163 -6.35 -11.46 -10.40
CA TYR A 163 -5.28 -10.59 -9.93
C TYR A 163 -5.76 -9.61 -8.88
N TRP A 164 -6.87 -8.94 -9.15
CA TRP A 164 -7.41 -7.91 -8.27
C TRP A 164 -7.71 -8.44 -6.87
N ARG A 165 -8.46 -9.54 -6.79
CA ARG A 165 -8.79 -10.16 -5.51
C ARG A 165 -7.57 -10.70 -4.77
N THR A 166 -6.59 -11.23 -5.49
CA THR A 166 -5.37 -11.79 -4.89
C THR A 166 -4.46 -10.70 -4.36
N MET A 167 -4.28 -9.62 -5.12
CA MET A 167 -3.38 -8.53 -4.76
C MET A 167 -3.93 -7.66 -3.63
N PHE A 168 -5.22 -7.34 -3.68
CA PHE A 168 -5.86 -6.42 -2.75
C PHE A 168 -6.80 -7.06 -1.75
N ALA A 169 -6.87 -8.39 -1.73
CA ALA A 169 -7.74 -9.16 -0.83
C ALA A 169 -9.23 -8.80 -0.93
N PHE A 170 -9.71 -8.44 -2.14
CA PHE A 170 -11.13 -8.21 -2.37
C PHE A 170 -11.89 -9.52 -2.52
N GLU A 171 -13.13 -9.52 -2.06
CA GLU A 171 -14.13 -10.56 -2.28
C GLU A 171 -15.39 -9.96 -2.89
N ASN A 172 -16.21 -10.79 -3.54
CA ASN A 172 -17.38 -10.32 -4.29
C ASN A 172 -18.39 -9.51 -3.43
N TRP A 173 -18.47 -9.87 -2.15
CA TRP A 173 -19.35 -9.22 -1.18
C TRP A 173 -18.77 -7.95 -0.54
N HIS A 174 -17.56 -7.55 -0.88
CA HIS A 174 -16.97 -6.29 -0.42
C HIS A 174 -17.64 -5.08 -1.08
N SER A 175 -17.43 -3.91 -0.52
CA SER A 175 -18.00 -2.66 -1.00
C SER A 175 -17.55 -2.30 -2.42
N ALA A 176 -18.50 -2.02 -3.29
CA ALA A 176 -18.23 -1.51 -4.64
C ALA A 176 -17.58 -0.12 -4.59
N LEU A 177 -17.94 0.72 -3.60
CA LEU A 177 -17.31 2.01 -3.39
C LEU A 177 -15.83 1.87 -3.07
N GLU A 178 -15.47 0.98 -2.16
CA GLU A 178 -14.06 0.73 -1.83
C GLU A 178 -13.27 0.30 -3.07
N MET A 179 -13.81 -0.60 -3.89
CA MET A 179 -13.18 -1.00 -5.14
C MET A 179 -12.99 0.17 -6.09
N LYS A 180 -14.01 1.03 -6.24
CA LYS A 180 -13.90 2.25 -7.06
C LYS A 180 -12.79 3.17 -6.58
N LEU A 181 -12.69 3.41 -5.26
CA LEU A 181 -11.66 4.26 -4.68
C LEU A 181 -10.25 3.69 -4.90
N TYR A 182 -10.11 2.38 -4.85
CA TYR A 182 -8.84 1.71 -5.21
C TYR A 182 -8.50 1.92 -6.69
N PHE A 183 -9.44 1.75 -7.60
CA PHE A 183 -9.22 2.03 -9.02
C PHE A 183 -8.78 3.46 -9.26
N GLN A 184 -9.48 4.44 -8.65
CA GLN A 184 -9.12 5.85 -8.79
C GLN A 184 -7.69 6.13 -8.34
N ARG A 185 -7.19 5.37 -7.37
CA ARG A 185 -5.82 5.51 -6.90
C ARG A 185 -4.77 5.00 -7.89
N PHE A 186 -5.10 4.01 -8.70
CA PHE A 186 -4.16 3.38 -9.63
C PHE A 186 -4.25 3.90 -11.07
N ILE A 187 -5.23 4.73 -11.38
CA ILE A 187 -5.36 5.37 -12.69
C ILE A 187 -4.77 6.79 -12.62
N HIS A 188 -3.50 6.89 -12.93
CA HIS A 188 -2.78 8.15 -13.08
C HIS A 188 -1.98 8.17 -14.36
#